data_cae9047f808c00d529b36945ce0fca42
#
_entry.id   cae9047f808c00d529b36945ce0fca42
#
_cell.length_a   1.000
_cell.length_b   1.000
_cell.length_c   1.000
_cell.angle_alpha   90.00
_cell.angle_beta   90.00
_cell.angle_gamma   90.00
#
_symmetry.space_group_name_H-M   'P 1'
#
loop_
_entity.id
_entity.type
_entity.pdbx_description
1 polymer ?
#
loop_
_entity_poly.entity_id
_entity_poly.type
_entity_poly.pdbx_seq_one_letter_code
_entity_poly.pdbx_strand_id
1 'polypeptide(L)' 'MLYLIVLIVTNTDGTFSYYTYDFRSFATALVAFDRKQAEITWDTSRAYYTIKLMDSTGTILKAEERDLTEIRGTVSD' A
#
# COMPACT_ATOMS: atom_id res chain seq x y z
N MET A 1 4.36 -20.74 -6.36
CA MET A 1 3.25 -20.07 -5.68
C MET A 1 3.20 -18.62 -6.13
N LEU A 2 2.01 -18.06 -6.28
CA LEU A 2 1.86 -16.64 -6.60
C LEU A 2 1.63 -15.84 -5.33
N TYR A 3 2.09 -14.60 -5.37
CA TYR A 3 1.89 -13.63 -4.30
C TYR A 3 1.17 -12.42 -4.89
N LEU A 4 0.21 -11.87 -4.16
CA LEU A 4 -0.61 -10.76 -4.60
C LEU A 4 -0.51 -9.61 -3.61
N ILE A 5 -0.24 -8.42 -4.12
CA ILE A 5 -0.36 -7.19 -3.33
C ILE A 5 -1.67 -6.52 -3.73
N VAL A 6 -2.50 -6.21 -2.73
CA VAL A 6 -3.74 -5.44 -2.90
C VAL A 6 -3.55 -4.11 -2.18
N LEU A 7 -3.68 -3.03 -2.93
CA LEU A 7 -3.52 -1.68 -2.42
C LEU A 7 -4.80 -0.89 -2.64
N ILE A 8 -5.36 -0.35 -1.57
CA ILE A 8 -6.56 0.49 -1.61
C ILE A 8 -6.15 1.85 -1.06
N VAL A 9 -6.35 2.89 -1.85
CA VAL A 9 -5.94 4.25 -1.51
C VAL A 9 -7.16 5.16 -1.47
N THR A 10 -7.30 5.93 -0.40
CA THR A 10 -8.25 7.04 -0.33
C THR A 10 -7.51 8.31 -0.72
N ASN A 11 -8.00 9.02 -1.72
CA ASN A 11 -7.41 10.26 -2.20
C ASN A 11 -7.92 11.45 -1.40
N THR A 12 -7.21 12.58 -1.46
CA THR A 12 -7.58 13.79 -0.72
C THR A 12 -8.91 14.38 -1.18
N ASP A 13 -9.35 14.07 -2.41
CA ASP A 13 -10.65 14.52 -2.93
C ASP A 13 -11.82 13.60 -2.55
N GLY A 14 -11.56 12.57 -1.73
CA GLY A 14 -12.59 11.62 -1.30
C GLY A 14 -12.79 10.42 -2.22
N THR A 15 -12.08 10.35 -3.34
CA THR A 15 -12.18 9.20 -4.25
C THR A 15 -11.27 8.07 -3.79
N PHE A 16 -11.49 6.87 -4.34
CA PHE A 16 -10.70 5.68 -4.04
C PHE A 16 -9.96 5.20 -5.29
N SER A 17 -8.77 4.66 -5.08
CA SER A 17 -7.99 4.01 -6.13
C SER A 17 -7.63 2.60 -5.67
N TYR A 18 -7.66 1.64 -6.59
CA TYR A 18 -7.38 0.23 -6.31
C TYR A 18 -6.25 -0.24 -7.21
N TYR A 19 -5.29 -0.95 -6.64
CA TYR A 19 -4.16 -1.51 -7.39
C TYR A 19 -3.91 -2.93 -6.94
N THR A 20 -3.64 -3.82 -7.89
CA THR A 20 -3.24 -5.20 -7.61
C THR A 20 -1.98 -5.52 -8.39
N TYR A 21 -1.06 -6.26 -7.76
CA TYR A 21 0.22 -6.61 -8.36
C TYR A 21 0.51 -8.08 -8.07
N ASP A 22 0.96 -8.81 -9.09
CA ASP A 22 1.27 -10.23 -9.00
C ASP A 22 2.78 -10.44 -8.97
N PHE A 23 3.22 -11.38 -8.14
CA PHE A 23 4.63 -11.72 -8.02
C PHE A 23 4.78 -13.23 -7.89
N ARG A 24 5.86 -13.77 -8.44
CA ARG A 24 6.18 -15.18 -8.32
C ARG A 24 7.18 -15.46 -7.19
N SER A 25 7.86 -14.44 -6.73
CA SER A 25 8.86 -14.53 -5.69
C SER A 25 8.40 -13.75 -4.46
N PHE A 26 8.48 -14.38 -3.30
CA PHE A 26 8.15 -13.72 -2.04
C PHE A 26 9.08 -12.53 -1.76
N ALA A 27 10.38 -12.70 -2.04
CA ALA A 27 11.35 -11.63 -1.85
C ALA A 27 11.04 -10.40 -2.71
N THR A 28 10.68 -10.62 -3.98
CA THR A 28 10.30 -9.52 -4.89
C THR A 28 9.03 -8.85 -4.42
N ALA A 29 8.07 -9.64 -3.93
CA ALA A 29 6.81 -9.10 -3.41
C ALA A 29 7.05 -8.24 -2.18
N LEU A 30 7.95 -8.64 -1.26
CA LEU A 30 8.28 -7.85 -0.08
C LEU A 30 8.91 -6.51 -0.44
N VAL A 31 9.83 -6.51 -1.40
CA VAL A 31 10.45 -5.27 -1.87
C VAL A 31 9.40 -4.34 -2.47
N ALA A 32 8.50 -4.89 -3.29
CA ALA A 32 7.43 -4.11 -3.91
C ALA A 32 6.46 -3.56 -2.85
N PHE A 33 6.15 -4.35 -1.82
CA PHE A 33 5.29 -3.94 -0.71
C PHE A 33 5.82 -2.67 -0.04
N ASP A 34 7.11 -2.65 0.29
CA ASP A 34 7.73 -1.50 0.92
C ASP A 34 7.85 -0.30 -0.03
N ARG A 35 8.20 -0.57 -1.30
CA ARG A 35 8.36 0.49 -2.31
C ARG A 35 7.03 1.20 -2.58
N LYS A 36 5.92 0.46 -2.70
CA LYS A 36 4.61 1.05 -2.94
C LYS A 36 4.18 1.95 -1.80
N GLN A 37 4.47 1.56 -0.56
CA GLN A 37 4.17 2.41 0.58
C GLN A 37 4.97 3.71 0.55
N ALA A 38 6.26 3.65 0.20
CA ALA A 38 7.08 4.84 0.10
C ALA A 38 6.57 5.78 -0.99
N GLU A 39 6.22 5.25 -2.17
CA GLU A 39 5.70 6.05 -3.28
C GLU A 39 4.43 6.80 -2.87
N ILE A 40 3.50 6.11 -2.20
CA ILE A 40 2.23 6.71 -1.79
C ILE A 40 2.45 7.77 -0.72
N THR A 41 3.37 7.53 0.21
CA THR A 41 3.66 8.48 1.30
C THR A 41 4.11 9.84 0.75
N TRP A 42 4.83 9.83 -0.37
CA TRP A 42 5.32 11.07 -0.99
C TRP A 42 4.31 11.71 -1.95
N ASP A 43 3.19 11.05 -2.24
CA ASP A 43 2.17 11.57 -3.14
C ASP A 43 1.13 12.37 -2.35
N THR A 44 1.16 13.70 -2.50
CA THR A 44 0.30 14.62 -1.73
C THR A 44 -1.18 14.50 -2.10
N SER A 45 -1.53 13.82 -3.18
CA SER A 45 -2.92 13.57 -3.55
C SER A 45 -3.54 12.40 -2.79
N ARG A 46 -2.75 11.67 -2.01
CA ARG A 46 -3.20 10.50 -1.26
C ARG A 46 -3.41 10.88 0.21
N ALA A 47 -4.49 10.40 0.80
CA ALA A 47 -4.85 10.71 2.19
C ALA A 47 -4.67 9.53 3.13
N TYR A 48 -4.99 8.32 2.65
CA TYR A 48 -4.97 7.11 3.48
C TYR A 48 -4.76 5.91 2.58
N TYR A 49 -4.10 4.85 3.09
CA TYR A 49 -4.00 3.62 2.32
C TYR A 49 -4.03 2.39 3.20
N THR A 50 -4.47 1.28 2.60
CA THR A 50 -4.36 -0.06 3.15
C THR A 50 -3.65 -0.91 2.11
N ILE A 51 -2.62 -1.64 2.52
CA ILE A 51 -1.88 -2.52 1.62
C ILE A 51 -1.76 -3.90 2.26
N LYS A 52 -1.99 -4.95 1.48
CA LYS A 52 -1.92 -6.34 1.93
C LYS A 52 -1.11 -7.17 0.96
N LEU A 53 -0.25 -8.02 1.50
CA LEU A 53 0.47 -9.04 0.73
C LEU A 53 -0.12 -10.39 1.10
N MET A 54 -0.59 -11.13 0.09
CA MET A 54 -1.24 -12.42 0.26
C MET A 54 -0.58 -13.47 -0.62
N ASP A 55 -0.74 -14.73 -0.25
CA ASP A 55 -0.35 -15.83 -1.13
C ASP A 55 -1.55 -16.30 -1.96
N SER A 56 -1.33 -17.29 -2.84
CA SER A 56 -2.37 -17.79 -3.73
C SER A 56 -3.47 -18.57 -3.02
N THR A 57 -3.30 -18.87 -1.73
CA THR A 57 -4.35 -19.51 -0.93
C THR A 57 -5.26 -18.51 -0.24
N GLY A 58 -4.94 -17.21 -0.35
CA GLY A 58 -5.68 -16.13 0.31
C GLY A 58 -5.17 -15.81 1.70
N THR A 59 -4.09 -16.43 2.15
CA THR A 59 -3.50 -16.13 3.46
C THR A 59 -2.79 -14.79 3.41
N ILE A 60 -3.13 -13.90 4.34
CA ILE A 60 -2.48 -12.60 4.45
C ILE A 60 -1.14 -12.78 5.17
N LEU A 61 -0.05 -12.45 4.47
CA LEU A 61 1.31 -12.59 4.98
C LEU A 61 1.82 -11.32 5.64
N LYS A 62 1.35 -10.17 5.16
CA LYS A 62 1.74 -8.86 5.68
C LYS A 62 0.65 -7.85 5.35
N ALA A 63 0.37 -6.93 6.28
CA ALA A 63 -0.61 -5.88 6.06
C ALA A 63 -0.19 -4.62 6.80
N GLU A 64 -0.44 -3.47 6.17
CA GLU A 64 -0.17 -2.16 6.74
C GLU A 64 -1.30 -1.21 6.36
N GLU A 65 -1.54 -0.21 7.21
CA GLU A 65 -2.43 0.90 6.89
C GLU A 65 -1.87 2.17 7.50
N ARG A 66 -2.07 3.31 6.83
CA ARG A 66 -1.56 4.59 7.31
C ARG A 66 -2.46 5.74 6.93
N ASP A 67 -2.60 6.68 7.86
CA ASP A 67 -3.23 7.96 7.62
C ASP A 67 -2.13 8.96 7.26
N LEU A 68 -2.03 9.31 6.00
CA LEU A 68 -0.97 10.18 5.49
C LEU A 68 -1.19 11.63 5.87
N THR A 69 -2.44 12.04 6.11
CA THR A 69 -2.73 13.43 6.51
C THR A 69 -2.20 13.70 7.91
N GLU A 70 -2.26 12.71 8.80
CA GLU A 70 -1.72 12.82 10.14
C GLU A 70 -0.19 12.92 10.11
N ILE A 71 0.45 12.07 9.31
CA ILE A 71 1.91 12.08 9.17
C ILE A 71 2.40 13.42 8.61
N ARG A 72 1.76 13.92 7.55
CA ARG A 72 2.14 15.18 6.92
C ARG A 72 1.88 16.38 7.83
N GLY A 73 0.79 16.36 8.58
CA GLY A 73 0.49 17.39 9.54
C GLY A 73 1.56 17.53 10.60
N THR A 74 2.14 16.42 11.03
CA THR A 74 3.23 16.42 11.99
C THR A 74 4.50 17.04 11.42
N VAL A 75 4.78 16.79 10.14
CA VAL A 75 6.01 17.26 9.47
C VAL A 75 5.89 18.72 9.06
N SER A 76 4.71 19.19 8.72
CA SER A 76 4.51 20.53 8.20
C SER A 76 4.66 21.65 9.25
N ASP A 77 4.72 21.28 10.49
CA ASP A 77 4.96 22.23 11.56
C ASP A 77 6.44 22.55 11.69
#